data_c62f661b7aee031d8cf233618acefe30
#
_entry.id   c62f661b7aee031d8cf233618acefe30
#
_cell.length_a   1.000
_cell.length_b   1.000
_cell.length_c   1.000
_cell.angle_alpha   90.00
_cell.angle_beta   90.00
_cell.angle_gamma   90.00
#
_symmetry.space_group_name_H-M   'P 1'
#
loop_
_entity.id
_entity.type
_entity.pdbx_description
1 polymer ?
#
loop_
_entity_poly.entity_id
_entity_poly.type
_entity_poly.pdbx_seq_one_letter_code
_entity_poly.pdbx_strand_id
1 'polypeptide(L)'
;MGSRNLQQLSRGAQPHRDHRCQSSEAEIAAALTGNYRPEHLFALKQNLELLDTFRLQIQSCDAAIEAHLRRLVQCSTTNTALPPPRKKRKPRVNEPQFELRPLLHQITGVDLSQIDAIGPYTALRLLAEIGTDMNRWPTEKHFTSWLTLAPQNKISGGRLLSSKTQPSANRAAAILRMAALSLGRTQTALGAYYRRLAYRVGKSKAITATARKLAILIYRTLKDGLIYEDPGAVAYHAQDRSRVLRRLAQRAHELGFSLVDPQTGEIVAGAVS
;
A
#
# COMPACT_ATOMS: atom_id res chain seq x y z
N MET A 1 27.82 26.68 -37.00
CA MET A 1 27.47 27.02 -35.60
C MET A 1 26.63 25.94 -34.89
N GLY A 2 26.21 24.86 -35.53
CA GLY A 2 25.36 23.81 -34.94
C GLY A 2 26.05 22.77 -34.05
N SER A 3 27.34 22.47 -34.28
CA SER A 3 28.02 21.34 -33.60
C SER A 3 28.37 21.57 -32.13
N ARG A 4 28.57 22.81 -31.71
CA ARG A 4 28.88 23.12 -30.28
C ARG A 4 27.64 23.06 -29.39
N ASN A 5 26.46 23.36 -29.88
CA ASN A 5 25.21 23.25 -29.10
C ASN A 5 24.79 21.81 -28.87
N LEU A 6 25.09 20.89 -29.76
CA LEU A 6 24.78 19.47 -29.62
C LEU A 6 25.67 18.77 -28.58
N GLN A 7 26.96 19.17 -28.46
CA GLN A 7 27.83 18.67 -27.39
C GLN A 7 27.42 19.19 -26.01
N GLN A 8 26.83 20.36 -25.92
CA GLN A 8 26.26 20.84 -24.64
C GLN A 8 24.98 20.10 -24.26
N LEU A 9 24.10 19.78 -25.24
CA LEU A 9 22.89 18.97 -25.03
C LEU A 9 23.23 17.52 -24.64
N SER A 10 24.26 16.93 -25.25
CA SER A 10 24.71 15.57 -24.90
C SER A 10 25.37 15.49 -23.52
N ARG A 11 26.12 16.55 -23.10
CA ARG A 11 26.64 16.66 -21.73
C ARG A 11 25.56 16.93 -20.69
N GLY A 12 24.47 17.59 -21.06
CA GLY A 12 23.30 17.79 -20.20
C GLY A 12 22.39 16.56 -20.07
N ALA A 13 22.53 15.54 -20.93
CA ALA A 13 21.70 14.34 -20.89
C ALA A 13 22.09 13.32 -19.80
N GLN A 14 23.33 13.38 -19.28
CA GLN A 14 23.81 12.48 -18.23
C GLN A 14 22.94 12.46 -16.95
N PRO A 15 22.52 13.61 -16.38
CA PRO A 15 21.71 13.59 -15.18
C PRO A 15 20.27 13.12 -15.37
N HIS A 16 19.80 12.98 -16.63
CA HIS A 16 18.41 12.65 -16.97
C HIS A 16 18.22 11.22 -17.47
N ARG A 17 19.31 10.45 -17.62
CA ARG A 17 19.22 9.05 -18.06
C ARG A 17 18.55 8.20 -16.97
N ASP A 18 17.45 7.53 -17.32
CA ASP A 18 16.80 6.56 -16.44
C ASP A 18 17.72 5.33 -16.27
N HIS A 19 17.93 4.86 -15.06
CA HIS A 19 18.76 3.71 -14.72
C HIS A 19 18.30 2.39 -15.37
N ARG A 20 17.06 2.32 -15.87
CA ARG A 20 16.50 1.17 -16.61
C ARG A 20 16.87 1.18 -18.07
N CYS A 21 17.44 2.28 -18.59
CA CYS A 21 17.85 2.39 -19.98
C CYS A 21 19.06 1.48 -20.24
N GLN A 22 18.91 0.50 -21.13
CA GLN A 22 19.97 -0.47 -21.45
C GLN A 22 20.97 0.07 -22.48
N SER A 23 20.55 1.05 -23.32
CA SER A 23 21.39 1.66 -24.32
C SER A 23 22.52 2.49 -23.70
N SER A 24 23.69 2.47 -24.31
CA SER A 24 24.83 3.29 -23.90
C SER A 24 24.54 4.78 -24.13
N GLU A 25 25.31 5.64 -23.47
CA GLU A 25 25.19 7.09 -23.66
C GLU A 25 25.48 7.51 -25.11
N ALA A 26 26.45 6.86 -25.73
CA ALA A 26 26.80 7.10 -27.13
C ALA A 26 25.67 6.72 -28.10
N GLU A 27 25.01 5.59 -27.86
CA GLU A 27 23.84 5.17 -28.65
C GLU A 27 22.66 6.12 -28.46
N ILE A 28 22.40 6.57 -27.23
CA ILE A 28 21.35 7.55 -26.95
C ILE A 28 21.69 8.88 -27.63
N ALA A 29 22.92 9.35 -27.53
CA ALA A 29 23.35 10.60 -28.18
C ALA A 29 23.24 10.51 -29.72
N ALA A 30 23.62 9.38 -30.32
CA ALA A 30 23.49 9.15 -31.76
C ALA A 30 22.00 9.10 -32.18
N ALA A 31 21.14 8.43 -31.40
CA ALA A 31 19.69 8.37 -31.66
C ALA A 31 19.01 9.75 -31.49
N LEU A 32 19.54 10.60 -30.64
CA LEU A 32 19.06 11.97 -30.44
C LEU A 32 19.64 12.96 -31.42
N THR A 33 20.56 12.54 -32.30
CA THR A 33 21.09 13.41 -33.34
C THR A 33 20.06 13.55 -34.50
N GLY A 34 19.57 14.75 -34.72
CA GLY A 34 18.56 15.00 -35.74
C GLY A 34 18.46 16.47 -36.16
N ASN A 35 17.65 16.77 -37.14
CA ASN A 35 17.37 18.14 -37.58
C ASN A 35 16.18 18.70 -36.80
N TYR A 36 16.45 19.23 -35.64
CA TYR A 36 15.41 19.77 -34.74
C TYR A 36 15.03 21.19 -35.16
N ARG A 37 13.74 21.46 -35.18
CA ARG A 37 13.23 22.82 -35.36
C ARG A 37 13.53 23.67 -34.13
N PRO A 38 13.87 24.94 -34.28
CA PRO A 38 14.16 25.83 -33.13
C PRO A 38 13.04 25.90 -32.11
N GLU A 39 11.78 25.79 -32.55
CA GLU A 39 10.60 25.83 -31.70
C GLU A 39 10.57 24.62 -30.74
N HIS A 40 10.94 23.44 -31.22
CA HIS A 40 10.99 22.22 -30.38
C HIS A 40 12.13 22.26 -29.38
N LEU A 41 13.30 22.78 -29.81
CA LEU A 41 14.43 22.97 -28.91
C LEU A 41 14.12 23.99 -27.82
N PHE A 42 13.44 25.09 -28.16
CA PHE A 42 12.98 26.07 -27.18
C PHE A 42 12.04 25.43 -26.15
N ALA A 43 11.00 24.72 -26.60
CA ALA A 43 10.06 24.06 -25.72
C ALA A 43 10.74 22.99 -24.83
N LEU A 44 11.69 22.21 -25.39
CA LEU A 44 12.45 21.22 -24.62
C LEU A 44 13.30 21.89 -23.52
N LYS A 45 13.98 22.98 -23.86
CA LYS A 45 14.78 23.74 -22.87
C LYS A 45 13.92 24.24 -21.71
N GLN A 46 12.76 24.86 -22.03
CA GLN A 46 11.82 25.32 -21.00
C GLN A 46 11.37 24.18 -20.08
N ASN A 47 11.03 23.01 -20.66
CA ASN A 47 10.58 21.86 -19.88
C ASN A 47 11.71 21.28 -18.98
N LEU A 48 12.97 21.31 -19.44
CA LEU A 48 14.10 20.86 -18.63
C LEU A 48 14.36 21.83 -17.46
N GLU A 49 14.33 23.14 -17.71
CA GLU A 49 14.47 24.16 -16.66
C GLU A 49 13.35 24.02 -15.59
N LEU A 50 12.12 23.78 -16.01
CA LEU A 50 11.00 23.49 -15.12
C LEU A 50 11.23 22.19 -14.32
N LEU A 51 11.70 21.13 -14.96
CA LEU A 51 12.00 19.86 -14.29
C LEU A 51 13.05 20.05 -13.19
N ASP A 52 14.13 20.76 -13.49
CA ASP A 52 15.19 21.02 -12.51
C ASP A 52 14.69 21.92 -11.36
N THR A 53 13.89 22.92 -11.68
CA THR A 53 13.22 23.76 -10.67
C THR A 53 12.33 22.91 -9.75
N PHE A 54 11.49 22.03 -10.29
CA PHE A 54 10.66 21.15 -9.47
C PHE A 54 11.48 20.18 -8.61
N ARG A 55 12.59 19.67 -9.13
CA ARG A 55 13.51 18.82 -8.34
C ARG A 55 14.08 19.55 -7.13
N LEU A 56 14.53 20.78 -7.32
CA LEU A 56 15.02 21.63 -6.21
C LEU A 56 13.92 21.90 -5.18
N GLN A 57 12.70 22.20 -5.63
CA GLN A 57 11.55 22.39 -4.73
C GLN A 57 11.21 21.12 -3.93
N ILE A 58 11.24 19.96 -4.57
CA ILE A 58 11.02 18.66 -3.90
C ILE A 58 12.10 18.42 -2.83
N GLN A 59 13.38 18.67 -3.14
CA GLN A 59 14.47 18.53 -2.17
C GLN A 59 14.29 19.48 -0.97
N SER A 60 13.85 20.71 -1.22
CA SER A 60 13.54 21.66 -0.14
C SER A 60 12.36 21.17 0.73
N CYS A 61 11.32 20.62 0.12
CA CYS A 61 10.21 20.02 0.86
C CYS A 61 10.66 18.79 1.67
N ASP A 62 11.48 17.92 1.10
CA ASP A 62 12.02 16.75 1.79
C ASP A 62 12.85 17.15 3.01
N ALA A 63 13.70 18.16 2.88
CA ALA A 63 14.48 18.70 4.00
C ALA A 63 13.60 19.28 5.11
N ALA A 64 12.53 20.00 4.75
CA ALA A 64 11.56 20.53 5.71
C ALA A 64 10.78 19.41 6.43
N ILE A 65 10.37 18.36 5.70
CA ILE A 65 9.69 17.19 6.27
C ILE A 65 10.64 16.46 7.23
N GLU A 66 11.88 16.22 6.83
CA GLU A 66 12.88 15.56 7.69
C GLU A 66 13.13 16.35 8.98
N ALA A 67 13.32 17.66 8.88
CA ALA A 67 13.52 18.54 10.04
C ALA A 67 12.29 18.50 10.98
N HIS A 68 11.07 18.46 10.44
CA HIS A 68 9.87 18.34 11.23
C HIS A 68 9.77 16.98 11.94
N LEU A 69 10.04 15.87 11.24
CA LEU A 69 10.05 14.54 11.83
C LEU A 69 11.09 14.40 12.93
N ARG A 70 12.30 14.95 12.74
CA ARG A 70 13.35 14.96 13.78
C ARG A 70 12.92 15.73 15.03
N ARG A 71 12.17 16.82 14.90
CA ARG A 71 11.58 17.52 16.06
C ARG A 71 10.56 16.67 16.79
N LEU A 72 9.69 15.94 16.05
CA LEU A 72 8.73 15.03 16.66
C LEU A 72 9.40 13.89 17.41
N VAL A 73 10.52 13.36 16.89
CA VAL A 73 11.34 12.35 17.58
C VAL A 73 11.84 12.85 18.92
N GLN A 74 12.30 14.10 19.00
CA GLN A 74 12.79 14.70 20.27
C GLN A 74 11.68 14.76 21.35
N CYS A 75 10.42 14.83 20.94
CA CYS A 75 9.28 14.84 21.86
C CYS A 75 8.77 13.42 22.17
N SER A 76 9.32 12.39 21.55
CA SER A 76 8.90 11.00 21.73
C SER A 76 9.77 10.33 22.80
N THR A 77 9.12 9.54 23.66
CA THR A 77 9.80 8.73 24.70
C THR A 77 10.02 7.27 24.26
N THR A 78 9.77 6.96 23.02
CA THR A 78 9.83 5.58 22.53
C THR A 78 11.26 5.10 22.38
N ASN A 79 11.59 3.99 23.08
CA ASN A 79 12.92 3.37 23.07
C ASN A 79 12.88 1.90 22.63
N THR A 80 11.99 1.56 21.70
CA THR A 80 11.90 0.20 21.14
C THR A 80 12.91 0.01 20.02
N ALA A 81 13.52 -1.19 19.95
CA ALA A 81 14.43 -1.53 18.85
C ALA A 81 13.68 -1.64 17.52
N LEU A 82 14.23 -1.04 16.47
CA LEU A 82 13.66 -1.14 15.13
C LEU A 82 13.78 -2.58 14.62
N PRO A 83 12.67 -3.27 14.27
CA PRO A 83 12.73 -4.62 13.74
C PRO A 83 13.49 -4.68 12.39
N PRO A 84 14.06 -5.82 12.00
CA PRO A 84 14.73 -5.96 10.71
C PRO A 84 13.74 -5.69 9.56
N PRO A 85 14.18 -5.12 8.44
CA PRO A 85 13.31 -4.89 7.29
C PRO A 85 12.91 -6.23 6.65
N ARG A 86 11.61 -6.43 6.41
CA ARG A 86 11.11 -7.66 5.74
C ARG A 86 11.69 -7.87 4.34
N LYS A 87 11.93 -6.78 3.60
CA LYS A 87 12.51 -6.81 2.26
C LYS A 87 13.44 -5.63 2.07
N LYS A 88 14.61 -5.87 1.49
CA LYS A 88 15.47 -4.80 1.00
C LYS A 88 14.75 -4.12 -0.16
N ARG A 89 14.52 -2.80 -0.05
CA ARG A 89 13.84 -2.00 -1.07
C ARG A 89 14.67 -0.77 -1.36
N LYS A 90 14.89 -0.51 -2.64
CA LYS A 90 15.46 0.79 -3.06
C LYS A 90 14.36 1.86 -3.01
N PRO A 91 14.66 3.08 -2.54
CA PRO A 91 13.73 4.20 -2.64
C PRO A 91 13.30 4.42 -4.10
N ARG A 92 12.07 4.80 -4.31
CA ARG A 92 11.59 5.19 -5.64
C ARG A 92 11.90 6.66 -5.89
N VAL A 93 11.96 7.05 -7.15
CA VAL A 93 12.27 8.44 -7.57
C VAL A 93 11.35 9.48 -6.89
N ASN A 94 10.09 9.11 -6.64
CA ASN A 94 9.09 10.00 -6.02
C ASN A 94 8.93 9.75 -4.50
N GLU A 95 9.90 9.15 -3.85
CA GLU A 95 9.93 8.96 -2.41
C GLU A 95 10.98 9.89 -1.80
N PRO A 96 10.78 10.37 -0.56
CA PRO A 96 11.79 11.16 0.15
C PRO A 96 13.13 10.44 0.17
N GLN A 97 14.23 11.20 -0.02
CA GLN A 97 15.58 10.66 -0.17
C GLN A 97 16.33 10.50 1.16
N PHE A 98 15.63 10.61 2.29
CA PHE A 98 16.19 10.40 3.62
C PHE A 98 15.66 9.13 4.29
N GLU A 99 16.34 8.68 5.35
CA GLU A 99 15.98 7.47 6.10
C GLU A 99 14.68 7.65 6.91
N LEU A 100 13.56 7.43 6.23
CA LEU A 100 12.22 7.70 6.76
C LEU A 100 11.76 6.67 7.80
N ARG A 101 12.08 5.37 7.60
CA ARG A 101 11.59 4.27 8.42
C ARG A 101 12.00 4.37 9.90
N PRO A 102 13.28 4.65 10.25
CA PRO A 102 13.69 4.84 11.64
C PRO A 102 12.97 6.00 12.32
N LEU A 103 12.81 7.14 11.62
CA LEU A 103 12.13 8.30 12.18
C LEU A 103 10.66 8.01 12.52
N LEU A 104 9.95 7.35 11.62
CA LEU A 104 8.55 6.97 11.88
C LEU A 104 8.42 5.98 13.03
N HIS A 105 9.35 5.01 13.12
CA HIS A 105 9.38 4.07 14.23
C HIS A 105 9.63 4.77 15.57
N GLN A 106 10.58 5.70 15.64
CA GLN A 106 10.85 6.48 16.85
C GLN A 106 9.65 7.33 17.28
N ILE A 107 8.86 7.86 16.33
CA ILE A 107 7.67 8.67 16.62
C ILE A 107 6.51 7.80 17.11
N THR A 108 6.29 6.64 16.50
CA THR A 108 5.08 5.83 16.73
C THR A 108 5.30 4.63 17.66
N GLY A 109 6.54 4.23 17.89
CA GLY A 109 6.90 3.02 18.64
C GLY A 109 6.72 1.71 17.86
N VAL A 110 6.18 1.77 16.64
CA VAL A 110 5.87 0.60 15.83
C VAL A 110 6.33 0.79 14.38
N ASP A 111 6.60 -0.31 13.70
CA ASP A 111 7.01 -0.28 12.29
C ASP A 111 5.87 -0.70 11.37
N LEU A 112 5.13 0.28 10.88
CA LEU A 112 4.04 0.05 9.92
C LEU A 112 4.51 -0.59 8.60
N SER A 113 5.81 -0.49 8.27
CA SER A 113 6.34 -1.10 7.05
C SER A 113 6.42 -2.63 7.10
N GLN A 114 6.17 -3.23 8.26
CA GLN A 114 5.97 -4.68 8.41
C GLN A 114 4.65 -5.15 7.81
N ILE A 115 3.66 -4.27 7.68
CA ILE A 115 2.37 -4.61 7.06
C ILE A 115 2.52 -4.64 5.54
N ASP A 116 2.01 -5.70 4.91
CA ASP A 116 2.06 -5.86 3.46
C ASP A 116 1.45 -4.67 2.73
N ALA A 117 2.10 -4.27 1.64
CA ALA A 117 1.76 -3.10 0.81
C ALA A 117 1.92 -1.72 1.49
N ILE A 118 2.36 -1.67 2.75
CA ILE A 118 2.68 -0.42 3.43
C ILE A 118 4.20 -0.23 3.42
N GLY A 119 4.70 0.66 2.58
CA GLY A 119 6.11 1.08 2.63
C GLY A 119 6.30 2.30 3.52
N PRO A 120 7.56 2.70 3.85
CA PRO A 120 7.82 3.86 4.72
C PRO A 120 7.15 5.14 4.24
N TYR A 121 7.18 5.42 2.94
CA TYR A 121 6.50 6.60 2.37
C TYR A 121 4.97 6.51 2.47
N THR A 122 4.40 5.31 2.29
CA THR A 122 2.95 5.09 2.50
C THR A 122 2.58 5.29 3.98
N ALA A 123 3.42 4.82 4.90
CA ALA A 123 3.26 5.03 6.33
C ALA A 123 3.30 6.52 6.71
N LEU A 124 4.28 7.28 6.18
CA LEU A 124 4.35 8.73 6.37
C LEU A 124 3.04 9.42 5.93
N ARG A 125 2.59 9.13 4.72
CA ARG A 125 1.37 9.72 4.17
C ARG A 125 0.12 9.37 4.99
N LEU A 126 0.05 8.14 5.50
CA LEU A 126 -1.05 7.73 6.39
C LEU A 126 -0.98 8.47 7.72
N LEU A 127 0.17 8.51 8.37
CA LEU A 127 0.36 9.21 9.64
C LEU A 127 0.10 10.72 9.52
N ALA A 128 0.45 11.34 8.39
CA ALA A 128 0.14 12.73 8.13
C ALA A 128 -1.38 13.02 8.09
N GLU A 129 -2.20 12.04 7.67
CA GLU A 129 -3.66 12.20 7.59
C GLU A 129 -4.38 11.76 8.87
N ILE A 130 -3.90 10.69 9.54
CA ILE A 130 -4.58 10.11 10.72
C ILE A 130 -4.00 10.63 12.04
N GLY A 131 -2.75 11.11 12.05
CA GLY A 131 -1.99 11.40 13.26
C GLY A 131 -1.46 10.14 13.95
N THR A 132 -0.88 10.32 15.13
CA THR A 132 -0.32 9.24 15.94
C THR A 132 -1.24 8.83 17.10
N ASP A 133 -2.19 9.69 17.49
CA ASP A 133 -3.13 9.42 18.58
C ASP A 133 -4.34 8.61 18.10
N MET A 134 -4.32 7.31 18.39
CA MET A 134 -5.42 6.40 18.08
C MET A 134 -6.58 6.44 19.08
N ASN A 135 -6.45 7.15 20.22
CA ASN A 135 -7.52 7.26 21.22
C ASN A 135 -8.72 8.08 20.70
N ARG A 136 -8.53 8.88 19.65
CA ARG A 136 -9.61 9.56 18.93
C ARG A 136 -10.69 8.60 18.42
N TRP A 137 -10.35 7.32 18.24
CA TRP A 137 -11.29 6.27 17.83
C TRP A 137 -11.33 5.18 18.90
N PRO A 138 -12.44 5.03 19.63
CA PRO A 138 -12.55 4.02 20.67
C PRO A 138 -12.29 2.59 20.18
N THR A 139 -12.73 2.26 18.96
CA THR A 139 -12.55 0.94 18.36
C THR A 139 -12.16 1.02 16.88
N GLU A 140 -11.63 -0.07 16.35
CA GLU A 140 -11.33 -0.23 14.91
C GLU A 140 -12.57 -0.02 14.01
N LYS A 141 -13.78 -0.26 14.55
CA LYS A 141 -15.05 -0.01 13.83
C LYS A 141 -15.27 1.48 13.62
N HIS A 142 -15.04 2.30 14.65
CA HIS A 142 -15.11 3.77 14.56
C HIS A 142 -14.06 4.30 13.58
N PHE A 143 -12.82 3.80 13.66
CA PHE A 143 -11.75 4.19 12.74
C PHE A 143 -12.08 3.86 11.28
N THR A 144 -12.54 2.62 11.00
CA THR A 144 -12.91 2.24 9.62
C THR A 144 -14.16 2.95 9.12
N SER A 145 -15.06 3.37 10.00
CA SER A 145 -16.23 4.19 9.67
C SER A 145 -15.81 5.62 9.30
N TRP A 146 -14.91 6.23 10.09
CA TRP A 146 -14.34 7.54 9.79
C TRP A 146 -13.60 7.55 8.44
N LEU A 147 -12.89 6.48 8.11
CA LEU A 147 -12.26 6.27 6.79
C LEU A 147 -13.29 6.02 5.67
N THR A 148 -14.58 5.88 5.97
CA THR A 148 -15.62 5.49 5.01
C THR A 148 -15.35 4.17 4.29
N LEU A 149 -14.62 3.26 4.95
CA LEU A 149 -14.34 1.91 4.46
C LEU A 149 -15.29 0.87 5.07
N ALA A 150 -16.09 1.26 6.07
CA ALA A 150 -17.12 0.40 6.65
C ALA A 150 -18.37 0.37 5.75
N PRO A 151 -19.00 -0.81 5.53
CA PRO A 151 -20.25 -0.88 4.79
C PRO A 151 -21.38 -0.27 5.62
N GLN A 152 -22.23 0.52 4.97
CA GLN A 152 -23.49 0.99 5.54
C GLN A 152 -24.59 0.00 5.14
N ASN A 153 -24.83 -0.96 6.02
CA ASN A 153 -25.86 -1.95 5.76
C ASN A 153 -27.26 -1.34 5.92
N LYS A 154 -28.01 -1.34 4.84
CA LYS A 154 -29.46 -1.02 4.86
C LYS A 154 -30.20 -2.34 4.92
N ILE A 155 -30.92 -2.58 6.00
CA ILE A 155 -31.68 -3.81 6.24
C ILE A 155 -33.16 -3.46 6.33
N SER A 156 -34.02 -4.22 5.66
CA SER A 156 -35.48 -4.13 5.78
C SER A 156 -36.06 -5.54 5.76
N GLY A 157 -36.98 -5.85 6.67
CA GLY A 157 -37.58 -7.18 6.81
C GLY A 157 -36.56 -8.32 6.98
N GLY A 158 -35.45 -8.08 7.70
CA GLY A 158 -34.36 -9.05 7.86
C GLY A 158 -33.47 -9.24 6.62
N ARG A 159 -33.76 -8.60 5.49
CA ARG A 159 -32.98 -8.71 4.26
C ARG A 159 -32.03 -7.53 4.10
N LEU A 160 -30.78 -7.82 3.71
CA LEU A 160 -29.76 -6.81 3.38
C LEU A 160 -30.07 -6.19 2.00
N LEU A 161 -30.56 -4.96 1.97
CA LEU A 161 -30.87 -4.24 0.74
C LEU A 161 -29.62 -3.62 0.10
N SER A 162 -28.67 -3.14 0.90
CA SER A 162 -27.45 -2.53 0.42
C SER A 162 -26.33 -2.62 1.46
N SER A 163 -25.10 -2.84 1.00
CA SER A 163 -23.89 -2.79 1.80
C SER A 163 -22.85 -1.80 1.22
N LYS A 164 -23.33 -0.76 0.52
CA LYS A 164 -22.44 0.26 -0.06
C LYS A 164 -21.75 1.05 1.03
N THR A 165 -20.49 1.42 0.81
CA THR A 165 -19.78 2.41 1.63
C THR A 165 -20.20 3.82 1.24
N GLN A 166 -20.04 4.79 2.14
CA GLN A 166 -20.26 6.19 1.80
C GLN A 166 -19.26 6.69 0.76
N PRO A 167 -19.66 7.59 -0.15
CA PRO A 167 -18.73 8.37 -0.95
C PRO A 167 -17.83 9.21 -0.04
N SER A 168 -16.56 9.34 -0.36
CA SER A 168 -15.61 10.05 0.48
C SER A 168 -14.43 10.59 -0.30
N ALA A 169 -14.01 11.80 0.04
CA ALA A 169 -12.75 12.42 -0.35
C ALA A 169 -11.62 12.18 0.66
N ASN A 170 -11.79 11.25 1.62
CA ASN A 170 -10.78 10.95 2.64
C ASN A 170 -9.48 10.42 2.00
N ARG A 171 -8.38 11.17 2.17
CA ARG A 171 -7.08 10.85 1.56
C ARG A 171 -6.45 9.58 2.13
N ALA A 172 -6.60 9.33 3.44
CA ALA A 172 -6.09 8.09 4.04
C ALA A 172 -6.82 6.86 3.46
N ALA A 173 -8.14 6.96 3.23
CA ALA A 173 -8.88 5.90 2.56
C ALA A 173 -8.42 5.67 1.10
N ALA A 174 -8.09 6.73 0.38
CA ALA A 174 -7.54 6.63 -0.98
C ALA A 174 -6.17 5.93 -0.97
N ILE A 175 -5.27 6.29 -0.05
CA ILE A 175 -3.97 5.65 0.14
C ILE A 175 -4.14 4.14 0.43
N LEU A 176 -5.07 3.79 1.32
CA LEU A 176 -5.34 2.40 1.67
C LEU A 176 -5.95 1.59 0.51
N ARG A 177 -6.80 2.21 -0.31
CA ARG A 177 -7.32 1.56 -1.54
C ARG A 177 -6.22 1.29 -2.55
N MET A 178 -5.27 2.22 -2.73
CA MET A 178 -4.10 2.02 -3.60
C MET A 178 -3.18 0.91 -3.06
N ALA A 179 -2.93 0.87 -1.75
CA ALA A 179 -2.19 -0.21 -1.11
C ALA A 179 -2.91 -1.56 -1.30
N ALA A 180 -4.23 -1.62 -1.10
CA ALA A 180 -5.02 -2.82 -1.33
C ALA A 180 -4.96 -3.33 -2.77
N LEU A 181 -4.95 -2.43 -3.76
CA LEU A 181 -4.82 -2.78 -5.17
C LEU A 181 -3.47 -3.46 -5.46
N SER A 182 -2.38 -2.97 -4.85
CA SER A 182 -1.04 -3.54 -5.03
C SER A 182 -0.91 -4.97 -4.47
N LEU A 183 -1.70 -5.34 -3.46
CA LEU A 183 -1.73 -6.68 -2.87
C LEU A 183 -2.19 -7.76 -3.85
N GLY A 184 -2.97 -7.41 -4.86
CA GLY A 184 -3.47 -8.38 -5.84
C GLY A 184 -2.38 -9.19 -6.56
N ARG A 185 -1.15 -8.66 -6.62
CA ARG A 185 0.02 -9.29 -7.26
C ARG A 185 0.95 -9.99 -6.26
N THR A 186 0.61 -10.02 -4.98
CA THR A 186 1.48 -10.59 -3.94
C THR A 186 1.03 -12.00 -3.55
N GLN A 187 1.97 -12.81 -3.05
CA GLN A 187 1.71 -14.16 -2.52
C GLN A 187 1.49 -14.15 -0.99
N THR A 188 0.92 -13.04 -0.49
CA THR A 188 0.59 -12.86 0.92
C THR A 188 -0.85 -13.31 1.21
N ALA A 189 -1.18 -13.51 2.48
CA ALA A 189 -2.54 -13.84 2.91
C ALA A 189 -3.55 -12.75 2.51
N LEU A 190 -3.15 -11.47 2.63
CA LEU A 190 -3.98 -10.34 2.17
C LEU A 190 -4.16 -10.32 0.66
N GLY A 191 -3.12 -10.70 -0.11
CA GLY A 191 -3.20 -10.86 -1.56
C GLY A 191 -4.16 -11.97 -1.97
N ALA A 192 -4.09 -13.13 -1.31
CA ALA A 192 -5.01 -14.24 -1.52
C ALA A 192 -6.47 -13.85 -1.17
N TYR A 193 -6.66 -13.15 -0.04
CA TYR A 193 -7.96 -12.58 0.34
C TYR A 193 -8.52 -11.66 -0.74
N TYR A 194 -7.69 -10.73 -1.24
CA TYR A 194 -8.09 -9.80 -2.31
C TYR A 194 -8.53 -10.55 -3.57
N ARG A 195 -7.69 -11.48 -4.09
CA ARG A 195 -7.99 -12.25 -5.30
C ARG A 195 -9.29 -13.04 -5.18
N ARG A 196 -9.47 -13.76 -4.06
CA ARG A 196 -10.69 -14.51 -3.79
C ARG A 196 -11.94 -13.60 -3.79
N LEU A 197 -11.82 -12.45 -3.14
CA LEU A 197 -12.95 -11.52 -3.06
C LEU A 197 -13.23 -10.85 -4.40
N ALA A 198 -12.17 -10.50 -5.17
CA ALA A 198 -12.29 -9.91 -6.50
C ALA A 198 -12.99 -10.85 -7.49
N TYR A 199 -12.72 -12.16 -7.41
CA TYR A 199 -13.41 -13.17 -8.18
C TYR A 199 -14.91 -13.25 -7.83
N ARG A 200 -15.26 -13.21 -6.54
CA ARG A 200 -16.62 -13.40 -6.07
C ARG A 200 -17.53 -12.18 -6.23
N VAL A 201 -17.04 -10.97 -5.94
CA VAL A 201 -17.86 -9.75 -5.84
C VAL A 201 -17.38 -8.59 -6.70
N GLY A 202 -16.34 -8.79 -7.49
CA GLY A 202 -15.72 -7.80 -8.36
C GLY A 202 -14.61 -6.99 -7.70
N LYS A 203 -13.73 -6.43 -8.54
CA LYS A 203 -12.49 -5.74 -8.10
C LYS A 203 -12.75 -4.55 -7.20
N SER A 204 -13.72 -3.70 -7.51
CA SER A 204 -14.01 -2.48 -6.74
C SER A 204 -14.39 -2.77 -5.28
N LYS A 205 -15.29 -3.74 -5.07
CA LYS A 205 -15.68 -4.16 -3.72
C LYS A 205 -14.54 -4.86 -2.99
N ALA A 206 -13.72 -5.65 -3.69
CA ALA A 206 -12.54 -6.30 -3.14
C ALA A 206 -11.49 -5.29 -2.66
N ILE A 207 -11.22 -4.24 -3.44
CA ILE A 207 -10.31 -3.14 -3.04
C ILE A 207 -10.78 -2.52 -1.73
N THR A 208 -12.05 -2.14 -1.64
CA THR A 208 -12.60 -1.48 -0.45
C THR A 208 -12.55 -2.39 0.78
N ALA A 209 -12.90 -3.67 0.64
CA ALA A 209 -12.87 -4.64 1.74
C ALA A 209 -11.42 -4.93 2.20
N THR A 210 -10.47 -5.02 1.27
CA THR A 210 -9.06 -5.22 1.59
C THR A 210 -8.44 -3.97 2.23
N ALA A 211 -8.80 -2.77 1.74
CA ALA A 211 -8.42 -1.50 2.35
C ALA A 211 -8.93 -1.40 3.80
N ARG A 212 -10.15 -1.86 4.07
CA ARG A 212 -10.68 -1.93 5.44
C ARG A 212 -9.87 -2.88 6.32
N LYS A 213 -9.46 -4.05 5.81
CA LYS A 213 -8.57 -4.96 6.56
C LYS A 213 -7.22 -4.32 6.87
N LEU A 214 -6.61 -3.63 5.90
CA LEU A 214 -5.38 -2.86 6.13
C LEU A 214 -5.59 -1.78 7.20
N ALA A 215 -6.70 -1.05 7.16
CA ALA A 215 -7.03 -0.06 8.17
C ALA A 215 -7.12 -0.66 9.58
N ILE A 216 -7.75 -1.82 9.74
CA ILE A 216 -7.85 -2.53 11.02
C ILE A 216 -6.46 -2.94 11.52
N LEU A 217 -5.60 -3.48 10.65
CA LEU A 217 -4.23 -3.84 11.01
C LEU A 217 -3.43 -2.63 11.47
N ILE A 218 -3.48 -1.52 10.73
CA ILE A 218 -2.80 -0.27 11.08
C ILE A 218 -3.30 0.26 12.41
N TYR A 219 -4.62 0.27 12.63
CA TYR A 219 -5.21 0.70 13.89
C TYR A 219 -4.68 -0.12 15.07
N ARG A 220 -4.71 -1.45 14.96
CA ARG A 220 -4.23 -2.35 16.03
C ARG A 220 -2.72 -2.23 16.23
N THR A 221 -1.95 -2.09 15.16
CA THR A 221 -0.50 -1.88 15.27
C THR A 221 -0.19 -0.58 16.00
N LEU A 222 -0.87 0.52 15.67
CA LEU A 222 -0.63 1.82 16.30
C LEU A 222 -1.17 1.91 17.73
N LYS A 223 -2.33 1.29 18.02
CA LYS A 223 -2.99 1.37 19.32
C LYS A 223 -2.49 0.33 20.31
N ASP A 224 -2.40 -0.93 19.84
CA ASP A 224 -2.18 -2.09 20.70
C ASP A 224 -0.76 -2.66 20.53
N GLY A 225 0.09 -2.06 19.67
CA GLY A 225 1.44 -2.55 19.37
C GLY A 225 1.45 -3.90 18.64
N LEU A 226 0.38 -4.26 17.91
CA LEU A 226 0.28 -5.54 17.22
C LEU A 226 1.45 -5.74 16.25
N ILE A 227 2.22 -6.81 16.44
CA ILE A 227 3.23 -7.26 15.50
C ILE A 227 2.54 -8.04 14.39
N TYR A 228 2.64 -7.53 13.16
CA TYR A 228 2.03 -8.19 12.01
C TYR A 228 2.98 -9.23 11.41
N GLU A 229 2.52 -10.47 11.34
CA GLU A 229 3.15 -11.57 10.62
C GLU A 229 2.20 -12.07 9.52
N ASP A 230 2.74 -12.21 8.29
CA ASP A 230 1.96 -12.73 7.18
C ASP A 230 2.03 -14.26 7.16
N PRO A 231 0.90 -14.98 7.33
CA PRO A 231 0.89 -16.43 7.25
C PRO A 231 1.08 -16.97 5.82
N GLY A 232 1.08 -16.10 4.82
CA GLY A 232 1.21 -16.44 3.40
C GLY A 232 -0.09 -16.92 2.74
N ALA A 233 -0.07 -16.94 1.40
CA ALA A 233 -1.24 -17.32 0.60
C ALA A 233 -1.67 -18.78 0.82
N VAL A 234 -0.71 -19.69 1.01
CA VAL A 234 -0.98 -21.13 1.20
C VAL A 234 -1.76 -21.36 2.49
N ALA A 235 -1.28 -20.81 3.60
CA ALA A 235 -1.97 -20.92 4.89
C ALA A 235 -3.36 -20.28 4.85
N TYR A 236 -3.50 -19.14 4.16
CA TYR A 236 -4.79 -18.51 3.95
C TYR A 236 -5.77 -19.43 3.19
N HIS A 237 -5.33 -20.07 2.11
CA HIS A 237 -6.16 -20.98 1.34
C HIS A 237 -6.55 -22.24 2.14
N ALA A 238 -5.63 -22.80 2.91
CA ALA A 238 -5.92 -23.93 3.80
C ALA A 238 -6.98 -23.56 4.85
N GLN A 239 -6.83 -22.40 5.50
CA GLN A 239 -7.80 -21.89 6.48
C GLN A 239 -9.18 -21.61 5.84
N ASP A 240 -9.20 -21.07 4.63
CA ASP A 240 -10.44 -20.81 3.91
C ASP A 240 -11.15 -22.11 3.52
N ARG A 241 -10.41 -23.10 3.01
CA ARG A 241 -10.91 -24.45 2.71
C ARG A 241 -11.54 -25.09 3.96
N SER A 242 -10.83 -25.07 5.08
CA SER A 242 -11.35 -25.60 6.34
C SER A 242 -12.63 -24.91 6.81
N ARG A 243 -12.74 -23.60 6.60
CA ARG A 243 -13.95 -22.83 6.90
C ARG A 243 -15.13 -23.21 5.99
N VAL A 244 -14.86 -23.42 4.69
CA VAL A 244 -15.88 -23.85 3.71
C VAL A 244 -16.35 -25.26 4.05
N LEU A 245 -15.44 -26.18 4.32
CA LEU A 245 -15.78 -27.57 4.70
C LEU A 245 -16.65 -27.61 5.96
N ARG A 246 -16.30 -26.88 7.01
CA ARG A 246 -17.11 -26.77 8.22
C ARG A 246 -18.53 -26.28 7.95
N ARG A 247 -18.70 -25.26 7.11
CA ARG A 247 -20.03 -24.76 6.74
C ARG A 247 -20.82 -25.77 5.92
N LEU A 248 -20.17 -26.50 5.02
CA LEU A 248 -20.81 -27.56 4.23
C LEU A 248 -21.23 -28.72 5.14
N ALA A 249 -20.38 -29.17 6.05
CA ALA A 249 -20.70 -30.22 7.01
C ALA A 249 -21.88 -29.83 7.92
N GLN A 250 -21.89 -28.60 8.44
CA GLN A 250 -23.01 -28.08 9.21
C GLN A 250 -24.30 -28.09 8.38
N ARG A 251 -24.25 -27.60 7.14
CA ARG A 251 -25.42 -27.58 6.27
C ARG A 251 -25.92 -28.98 5.88
N ALA A 252 -24.99 -29.91 5.64
CA ALA A 252 -25.33 -31.33 5.42
C ALA A 252 -26.06 -31.92 6.64
N HIS A 253 -25.52 -31.69 7.83
CA HIS A 253 -26.11 -32.15 9.08
C HIS A 253 -27.51 -31.59 9.33
N GLU A 254 -27.75 -30.29 9.07
CA GLU A 254 -29.08 -29.66 9.15
C GLU A 254 -30.13 -30.32 8.21
N LEU A 255 -29.65 -30.93 7.13
CA LEU A 255 -30.49 -31.63 6.15
C LEU A 255 -30.55 -33.16 6.37
N GLY A 256 -29.94 -33.69 7.46
CA GLY A 256 -29.90 -35.11 7.76
C GLY A 256 -28.83 -35.90 7.02
N PHE A 257 -27.83 -35.24 6.40
CA PHE A 257 -26.73 -35.88 5.67
C PHE A 257 -25.41 -35.73 6.39
N SER A 258 -24.48 -36.63 6.12
CA SER A 258 -23.09 -36.52 6.56
C SER A 258 -22.18 -36.22 5.37
N LEU A 259 -21.19 -35.32 5.56
CA LEU A 259 -20.16 -35.03 4.56
C LEU A 259 -18.99 -35.99 4.79
N VAL A 260 -18.68 -36.82 3.80
CA VAL A 260 -17.59 -37.83 3.85
C VAL A 260 -16.49 -37.43 2.86
N ASP A 261 -15.23 -37.50 3.26
CA ASP A 261 -14.10 -37.36 2.35
C ASP A 261 -13.98 -38.66 1.51
N PRO A 262 -14.10 -38.60 0.19
CA PRO A 262 -14.07 -39.78 -0.66
C PRO A 262 -12.70 -40.47 -0.72
N GLN A 263 -11.61 -39.79 -0.30
CA GLN A 263 -10.28 -40.34 -0.31
C GLN A 263 -9.94 -41.08 0.98
N THR A 264 -10.41 -40.58 2.13
CA THR A 264 -10.12 -41.16 3.45
C THR A 264 -11.26 -41.95 4.05
N GLY A 265 -12.48 -41.79 3.54
CA GLY A 265 -13.70 -42.36 4.11
C GLY A 265 -14.14 -41.74 5.44
N GLU A 266 -13.44 -40.70 5.91
CA GLU A 266 -13.73 -40.06 7.19
C GLU A 266 -14.89 -39.04 7.07
N ILE A 267 -15.74 -39.01 8.13
CA ILE A 267 -16.78 -38.01 8.24
C ILE A 267 -16.16 -36.66 8.59
N VAL A 268 -16.38 -35.67 7.75
CA VAL A 268 -15.94 -34.29 8.03
C VAL A 268 -16.82 -33.72 9.14
N ALA A 269 -16.31 -33.72 10.38
CA ALA A 269 -17.04 -33.22 11.53
C ALA A 269 -17.35 -31.74 11.40
N GLY A 270 -18.64 -31.37 11.36
CA GLY A 270 -19.09 -30.03 11.68
C GLY A 270 -18.90 -29.81 13.17
N ALA A 271 -18.23 -28.68 13.55
CA ALA A 271 -18.16 -28.34 14.97
C ALA A 271 -19.58 -28.17 15.52
N VAL A 272 -20.00 -29.12 16.35
CA VAL A 272 -21.16 -28.95 17.22
C VAL A 272 -20.70 -27.99 18.32
N SER A 273 -21.28 -26.79 18.37
CA SER A 273 -21.20 -25.88 19.51
C SER A 273 -22.44 -26.08 20.38
#